data_e7614c30b0d896b3ff9129edf813418c
#
_entry.id   e7614c30b0d896b3ff9129edf813418c
#
_cell.length_a   1.000
_cell.length_b   1.000
_cell.length_c   1.000
_cell.angle_alpha   90.00
_cell.angle_beta   90.00
_cell.angle_gamma   90.00
#
_symmetry.space_group_name_H-M   'P 1'
#
loop_
_entity.id
_entity.type
_entity.pdbx_description
1 polymer ?
#
loop_
_entity_poly.entity_id
_entity_poly.type
_entity_poly.pdbx_seq_one_letter_code
_entity_poly.pdbx_strand_id
1 'polypeptide(L)'
;MDKREQYIDKQIIEQIMELRKQLHRIPEHSMQEVKTKQLLKDFLKSHTALEIVDCGAWFYAVKRAYDRVTTENDKTFHVSEVAVEIPEQMTEYKPPIAFRADMDAVCGKDGKPGHFCGHDGHSSVLCGLGLYLDSRKDPLAQDVYLIFQPAEEIGKGAELCRSLIKEKHIGEIYGFHNIPGKPLGTVLVKDGTFACASTGLEIHMTGTPSHAAYPEAGRNPGYALAGLLLQIEELTKQFNETKGFVRMTLIGMKLGSENYGVAASDGYLRLTVRSGGEQVFREYLAEIRKLAEVMAQKEALELSIKEIERFPSTDNHAEQVQKIRACAASHQIPYIELPEPMRWSEDFGWYLQETKGAFFGIGDGEDYVQLHTEHFEFPDSILETAVTMFAGLCVDIKEGEC
;
A
#
# COMPACT_ATOMS: atom_id res chain seq x y z
N MET A 1 -20.80 -24.44 -19.19
CA MET A 1 -19.55 -24.52 -18.42
C MET A 1 -18.42 -24.18 -19.38
N ASP A 2 -18.04 -22.94 -19.38
CA ASP A 2 -17.02 -22.41 -20.30
C ASP A 2 -15.65 -22.88 -19.78
N LYS A 3 -14.91 -23.58 -20.62
CA LYS A 3 -13.55 -24.02 -20.32
C LYS A 3 -12.64 -22.79 -20.52
N ARG A 4 -12.52 -21.91 -19.52
CA ARG A 4 -11.35 -21.04 -19.45
C ARG A 4 -10.15 -21.97 -19.31
N GLU A 5 -9.20 -21.92 -20.23
CA GLU A 5 -7.92 -22.59 -20.03
C GLU A 5 -7.32 -22.02 -18.74
N GLN A 6 -7.07 -22.89 -17.78
CA GLN A 6 -6.53 -22.51 -16.48
C GLN A 6 -5.08 -22.05 -16.69
N TYR A 7 -4.85 -20.74 -16.56
CA TYR A 7 -3.54 -20.13 -16.81
C TYR A 7 -2.53 -20.47 -15.70
N ILE A 8 -3.00 -20.61 -14.46
CA ILE A 8 -2.19 -20.97 -13.29
C ILE A 8 -2.47 -22.44 -12.93
N ASP A 9 -1.41 -23.21 -12.67
CA ASP A 9 -1.54 -24.60 -12.21
C ASP A 9 -2.39 -24.66 -10.93
N LYS A 10 -3.37 -25.56 -10.92
CA LYS A 10 -4.25 -25.80 -9.78
C LYS A 10 -3.48 -26.14 -8.51
N GLN A 11 -2.34 -26.83 -8.64
CA GLN A 11 -1.48 -27.17 -7.51
C GLN A 11 -0.91 -25.92 -6.84
N ILE A 12 -0.55 -24.89 -7.62
CA ILE A 12 -0.09 -23.60 -7.09
C ILE A 12 -1.19 -22.97 -6.23
N ILE A 13 -2.44 -22.93 -6.72
CA ILE A 13 -3.56 -22.35 -5.99
C ILE A 13 -3.84 -23.13 -4.70
N GLU A 14 -3.81 -24.46 -4.73
CA GLU A 14 -3.98 -25.30 -3.52
C GLU A 14 -2.88 -25.02 -2.48
N GLN A 15 -1.62 -24.89 -2.91
CA GLN A 15 -0.48 -24.61 -2.03
C GLN A 15 -0.59 -23.23 -1.37
N ILE A 16 -0.93 -22.18 -2.12
CA ILE A 16 -1.04 -20.83 -1.55
C ILE A 16 -2.30 -20.65 -0.71
N MET A 17 -3.37 -21.36 -0.99
CA MET A 17 -4.56 -21.41 -0.14
C MET A 17 -4.22 -21.99 1.25
N GLU A 18 -3.42 -23.05 1.30
CA GLU A 18 -2.98 -23.61 2.57
C GLU A 18 -2.01 -22.67 3.30
N LEU A 19 -1.09 -22.01 2.56
CA LEU A 19 -0.20 -20.99 3.11
C LEU A 19 -1.00 -19.84 3.73
N ARG A 20 -2.02 -19.29 3.01
CA ARG A 20 -2.90 -18.25 3.51
C ARG A 20 -3.55 -18.64 4.85
N LYS A 21 -4.06 -19.89 4.96
CA LYS A 21 -4.65 -20.38 6.21
C LYS A 21 -3.64 -20.49 7.35
N GLN A 22 -2.37 -20.79 7.05
CA GLN A 22 -1.31 -20.81 8.05
C GLN A 22 -0.97 -19.40 8.52
N LEU A 23 -0.83 -18.43 7.60
CA LEU A 23 -0.62 -17.02 7.90
C LEU A 23 -1.76 -16.44 8.74
N HIS A 24 -3.02 -16.75 8.38
CA HIS A 24 -4.22 -16.29 9.09
C HIS A 24 -4.20 -16.64 10.58
N ARG A 25 -3.54 -17.75 10.98
CA ARG A 25 -3.44 -18.21 12.37
C ARG A 25 -2.33 -17.54 13.18
N ILE A 26 -1.47 -16.75 12.54
CA ILE A 26 -0.31 -16.10 13.17
C ILE A 26 -0.27 -14.58 12.90
N PRO A 27 -1.38 -13.86 13.02
CA PRO A 27 -1.39 -12.43 12.77
C PRO A 27 -0.41 -11.71 13.71
N GLU A 28 0.34 -10.75 13.17
CA GLU A 28 1.31 -9.96 13.93
C GLU A 28 1.13 -8.48 13.63
N HIS A 29 1.29 -7.62 14.65
CA HIS A 29 1.21 -6.18 14.49
C HIS A 29 2.31 -5.63 13.58
N SER A 30 2.02 -4.49 12.97
CA SER A 30 2.98 -3.71 12.19
C SER A 30 4.32 -3.57 12.90
N MET A 31 5.44 -3.82 12.20
CA MET A 31 6.83 -3.86 12.70
C MET A 31 7.13 -5.03 13.67
N GLN A 32 6.25 -6.00 13.80
CA GLN A 32 6.44 -7.19 14.64
C GLN A 32 6.24 -8.51 13.86
N GLU A 33 6.27 -8.49 12.55
CA GLU A 33 5.95 -9.59 11.62
C GLU A 33 7.07 -10.63 11.52
N VAL A 34 7.50 -11.16 12.68
CA VAL A 34 8.65 -12.09 12.77
C VAL A 34 8.28 -13.48 12.27
N LYS A 35 7.16 -14.04 12.74
CA LYS A 35 6.68 -15.38 12.38
C LYS A 35 6.14 -15.40 10.96
N THR A 36 5.38 -14.37 10.60
CA THR A 36 4.83 -14.16 9.26
C THR A 36 5.95 -14.12 8.23
N LYS A 37 6.96 -13.27 8.43
CA LYS A 37 8.15 -13.19 7.57
C LYS A 37 8.88 -14.52 7.48
N GLN A 38 9.08 -15.21 8.61
CA GLN A 38 9.79 -16.49 8.61
C GLN A 38 9.03 -17.58 7.85
N LEU A 39 7.71 -17.68 8.04
CA LEU A 39 6.86 -18.65 7.34
C LEU A 39 6.90 -18.41 5.82
N LEU A 40 6.77 -17.16 5.36
CA LEU A 40 6.85 -16.81 3.94
C LEU A 40 8.21 -17.16 3.32
N LYS A 41 9.31 -16.85 4.02
CA LYS A 41 10.66 -17.22 3.59
C LYS A 41 10.87 -18.72 3.51
N ASP A 42 10.41 -19.48 4.51
CA ASP A 42 10.55 -20.92 4.56
C ASP A 42 9.71 -21.61 3.47
N PHE A 43 8.50 -21.07 3.21
CA PHE A 43 7.68 -21.54 2.11
C PHE A 43 8.38 -21.36 0.77
N LEU A 44 8.88 -20.17 0.45
CA LEU A 44 9.59 -19.91 -0.80
C LEU A 44 10.85 -20.76 -0.93
N LYS A 45 11.66 -20.89 0.13
CA LYS A 45 12.86 -21.73 0.13
C LYS A 45 12.60 -23.21 -0.12
N SER A 46 11.47 -23.72 0.38
CA SER A 46 11.15 -25.14 0.24
C SER A 46 10.47 -25.49 -1.08
N HIS A 47 9.91 -24.50 -1.79
CA HIS A 47 9.12 -24.74 -2.99
C HIS A 47 9.69 -24.07 -4.25
N THR A 48 10.73 -23.23 -4.15
CA THR A 48 11.31 -22.51 -5.28
C THR A 48 12.84 -22.42 -5.18
N ALA A 49 13.48 -22.18 -6.31
CA ALA A 49 14.90 -21.84 -6.39
C ALA A 49 15.17 -20.33 -6.44
N LEU A 50 14.20 -19.49 -6.04
CA LEU A 50 14.35 -18.04 -6.02
C LEU A 50 15.44 -17.60 -5.02
N GLU A 51 16.23 -16.60 -5.42
CA GLU A 51 17.15 -15.93 -4.50
C GLU A 51 16.33 -15.13 -3.46
N ILE A 52 16.56 -15.36 -2.17
CA ILE A 52 15.85 -14.69 -1.07
C ILE A 52 16.84 -13.83 -0.28
N VAL A 53 16.55 -12.54 -0.18
CA VAL A 53 17.38 -11.57 0.52
C VAL A 53 16.63 -11.01 1.73
N ASP A 54 17.17 -11.23 2.92
CA ASP A 54 16.61 -10.69 4.18
C ASP A 54 17.12 -9.26 4.42
N CYS A 55 16.20 -8.32 4.64
CA CYS A 55 16.46 -6.91 4.88
C CYS A 55 16.08 -6.48 6.31
N GLY A 56 16.10 -7.37 7.29
CA GLY A 56 15.73 -7.11 8.67
C GLY A 56 14.23 -7.20 8.91
N ALA A 57 13.50 -6.08 8.95
CA ALA A 57 12.04 -6.09 9.14
C ALA A 57 11.28 -6.70 7.94
N TRP A 58 11.87 -6.68 6.75
CA TRP A 58 11.28 -7.13 5.51
C TRP A 58 12.23 -8.04 4.71
N PHE A 59 11.78 -8.57 3.59
CA PHE A 59 12.60 -9.33 2.67
C PHE A 59 12.07 -9.23 1.25
N TYR A 60 12.90 -9.62 0.28
CA TYR A 60 12.45 -9.81 -1.08
C TYR A 60 12.97 -11.14 -1.64
N ALA A 61 12.26 -11.67 -2.62
CA ALA A 61 12.73 -12.76 -3.47
C ALA A 61 12.94 -12.25 -4.89
N VAL A 62 13.85 -12.87 -5.64
CA VAL A 62 14.10 -12.48 -7.03
C VAL A 62 14.25 -13.69 -7.93
N LYS A 63 13.54 -13.65 -9.08
CA LYS A 63 13.78 -14.50 -10.24
C LYS A 63 14.63 -13.73 -11.22
N ARG A 64 15.85 -14.19 -11.46
CA ARG A 64 16.75 -13.57 -12.43
C ARG A 64 16.32 -13.93 -13.85
N ALA A 65 16.44 -12.98 -14.76
CA ALA A 65 16.14 -13.17 -16.17
C ALA A 65 17.09 -14.21 -16.80
N TYR A 66 18.38 -14.11 -16.47
CA TYR A 66 19.45 -14.99 -16.94
C TYR A 66 20.57 -15.05 -15.91
N ASP A 67 21.18 -16.23 -15.73
CA ASP A 67 22.52 -16.31 -15.17
C ASP A 67 23.51 -15.85 -16.25
N ARG A 68 23.99 -14.61 -16.15
CA ARG A 68 25.05 -14.10 -17.02
C ARG A 68 26.39 -14.74 -16.62
N VAL A 69 26.72 -15.86 -17.23
CA VAL A 69 28.13 -16.21 -17.45
C VAL A 69 28.49 -15.65 -18.82
N THR A 70 28.95 -14.40 -18.86
CA THR A 70 29.53 -13.83 -20.07
C THR A 70 30.91 -14.43 -20.30
N THR A 71 31.03 -15.38 -21.19
CA THR A 71 32.26 -15.58 -21.95
C THR A 71 32.18 -14.68 -23.18
N GLU A 72 33.16 -13.81 -23.36
CA GLU A 72 33.18 -12.72 -24.36
C GLU A 72 32.97 -13.12 -25.83
N ASN A 73 32.69 -14.38 -26.15
CA ASN A 73 32.59 -14.89 -27.52
C ASN A 73 31.47 -15.90 -27.78
N ASP A 74 30.53 -16.13 -26.87
CA ASP A 74 29.49 -17.14 -27.09
C ASP A 74 28.08 -16.54 -26.98
N LYS A 75 27.23 -16.79 -27.98
CA LYS A 75 25.81 -16.41 -28.02
C LYS A 75 24.93 -17.35 -27.20
N THR A 76 25.51 -18.18 -26.33
CA THR A 76 24.81 -19.12 -25.47
C THR A 76 24.81 -18.62 -24.02
N PHE A 77 23.65 -18.68 -23.34
CA PHE A 77 23.51 -18.39 -21.93
C PHE A 77 23.26 -19.68 -21.17
N HIS A 78 23.79 -19.79 -19.98
CA HIS A 78 23.54 -20.93 -19.10
C HIS A 78 22.45 -20.58 -18.10
N VAL A 79 21.35 -21.29 -18.13
CA VAL A 79 20.37 -21.35 -17.05
C VAL A 79 20.64 -22.65 -16.30
N SER A 80 21.13 -22.57 -15.07
CA SER A 80 21.37 -23.71 -14.19
C SER A 80 21.83 -24.99 -14.93
N GLU A 81 23.08 -25.01 -15.43
CA GLU A 81 23.77 -26.16 -16.05
C GLU A 81 23.27 -26.61 -17.44
N VAL A 82 22.28 -25.97 -18.03
CA VAL A 82 21.81 -26.30 -19.40
C VAL A 82 22.06 -25.10 -20.32
N ALA A 83 22.79 -25.32 -21.41
CA ALA A 83 22.94 -24.31 -22.46
C ALA A 83 21.60 -24.15 -23.20
N VAL A 84 21.03 -22.96 -23.15
CA VAL A 84 19.81 -22.61 -23.88
C VAL A 84 20.17 -21.61 -24.97
N GLU A 85 19.82 -21.92 -26.24
CA GLU A 85 19.95 -20.96 -27.33
C GLU A 85 18.98 -19.79 -27.11
N ILE A 86 19.50 -18.55 -27.18
CA ILE A 86 18.65 -17.36 -27.08
C ILE A 86 17.86 -17.26 -28.38
N PRO A 87 16.52 -17.12 -28.32
CA PRO A 87 15.75 -16.74 -29.48
C PRO A 87 16.25 -15.38 -30.02
N GLU A 88 16.46 -15.26 -31.33
CA GLU A 88 16.92 -14.01 -31.99
C GLU A 88 16.06 -12.77 -31.66
N GLN A 89 14.87 -12.97 -31.11
CA GLN A 89 13.90 -11.94 -30.71
C GLN A 89 14.15 -11.34 -29.31
N MET A 90 15.11 -11.87 -28.51
CA MET A 90 15.40 -11.39 -27.17
C MET A 90 16.70 -10.58 -27.13
N THR A 91 16.76 -9.49 -27.86
CA THR A 91 17.96 -8.66 -28.02
C THR A 91 18.09 -7.51 -27.01
N GLU A 92 17.07 -7.24 -26.17
CA GLU A 92 17.11 -6.13 -25.23
C GLU A 92 16.70 -6.59 -23.80
N TYR A 93 17.62 -6.39 -22.84
CA TYR A 93 17.32 -6.53 -21.43
C TYR A 93 16.41 -5.38 -20.98
N LYS A 94 15.23 -5.71 -20.45
CA LYS A 94 14.31 -4.72 -19.90
C LYS A 94 14.68 -4.39 -18.45
N PRO A 95 14.40 -3.16 -17.98
CA PRO A 95 14.53 -2.83 -16.57
C PRO A 95 13.74 -3.80 -15.71
N PRO A 96 14.25 -4.17 -14.52
CA PRO A 96 13.56 -5.07 -13.61
C PRO A 96 12.14 -4.61 -13.27
N ILE A 97 11.25 -5.59 -13.02
CA ILE A 97 9.89 -5.36 -12.55
C ILE A 97 9.72 -5.86 -11.11
N ALA A 98 8.90 -5.19 -10.32
CA ALA A 98 8.60 -5.61 -8.96
C ALA A 98 7.10 -5.83 -8.73
N PHE A 99 6.81 -6.74 -7.82
CA PHE A 99 5.48 -6.97 -7.27
C PHE A 99 5.57 -6.89 -5.74
N ARG A 100 4.60 -6.22 -5.13
CA ARG A 100 4.57 -6.01 -3.67
C ARG A 100 3.36 -6.67 -3.04
N ALA A 101 3.57 -7.28 -1.90
CA ALA A 101 2.52 -7.61 -0.95
C ALA A 101 2.92 -7.14 0.46
N ASP A 102 1.94 -6.69 1.22
CA ASP A 102 2.03 -6.44 2.65
C ASP A 102 1.92 -7.76 3.43
N MET A 103 2.36 -7.76 4.71
CA MET A 103 2.36 -8.94 5.55
C MET A 103 1.99 -8.69 7.02
N ASP A 104 1.68 -7.44 7.41
CA ASP A 104 1.24 -7.11 8.77
C ASP A 104 -0.26 -7.38 8.98
N ALA A 105 -0.74 -7.20 10.22
CA ALA A 105 -2.11 -7.42 10.60
C ALA A 105 -2.69 -6.22 11.36
N VAL A 106 -3.98 -5.99 11.16
CA VAL A 106 -4.75 -4.90 11.80
C VAL A 106 -4.92 -5.17 13.29
N CYS A 107 -4.88 -4.12 14.11
CA CYS A 107 -5.24 -4.19 15.51
C CYS A 107 -6.78 -4.29 15.67
N GLY A 108 -7.25 -5.40 16.19
CA GLY A 108 -8.67 -5.61 16.50
C GLY A 108 -9.15 -4.80 17.71
N LYS A 109 -10.46 -4.83 17.99
CA LYS A 109 -11.08 -4.09 19.11
C LYS A 109 -10.58 -4.51 20.49
N ASP A 110 -10.14 -5.76 20.62
CA ASP A 110 -9.58 -6.31 21.86
C ASP A 110 -8.07 -6.03 22.01
N GLY A 111 -7.48 -5.26 21.09
CA GLY A 111 -6.04 -4.93 21.04
C GLY A 111 -5.17 -6.05 20.49
N LYS A 112 -5.74 -7.15 19.98
CA LYS A 112 -5.00 -8.23 19.35
C LYS A 112 -4.95 -8.06 17.84
N PRO A 113 -3.86 -8.53 17.17
CA PRO A 113 -3.79 -8.51 15.72
C PRO A 113 -4.74 -9.53 15.09
N GLY A 114 -5.25 -9.20 13.89
CA GLY A 114 -6.02 -10.10 13.06
C GLY A 114 -5.91 -9.71 11.59
N HIS A 115 -5.97 -10.69 10.69
CA HIS A 115 -5.90 -10.43 9.25
C HIS A 115 -7.23 -9.90 8.68
N PHE A 116 -7.72 -8.80 9.29
CA PHE A 116 -8.99 -8.17 8.93
C PHE A 116 -8.90 -7.26 7.70
N CYS A 117 -7.72 -7.18 7.07
CA CYS A 117 -7.48 -6.44 5.81
C CYS A 117 -7.15 -7.36 4.61
N GLY A 118 -6.73 -8.61 4.87
CA GLY A 118 -6.46 -9.59 3.82
C GLY A 118 -4.98 -9.72 3.43
N HIS A 119 -4.04 -9.18 4.21
CA HIS A 119 -2.60 -9.24 3.92
C HIS A 119 -2.05 -10.67 3.93
N ASP A 120 -2.67 -11.62 4.64
CA ASP A 120 -2.41 -13.05 4.53
C ASP A 120 -2.67 -13.57 3.10
N GLY A 121 -3.73 -13.07 2.44
CA GLY A 121 -4.03 -13.35 1.05
C GLY A 121 -3.04 -12.70 0.09
N HIS A 122 -2.72 -11.40 0.28
CA HIS A 122 -1.78 -10.67 -0.56
C HIS A 122 -0.41 -11.32 -0.60
N SER A 123 0.15 -11.66 0.58
CA SER A 123 1.42 -12.35 0.71
C SER A 123 1.39 -13.75 0.10
N SER A 124 0.28 -14.47 0.23
CA SER A 124 0.10 -15.79 -0.41
C SER A 124 0.06 -15.70 -1.92
N VAL A 125 -0.62 -14.70 -2.49
CA VAL A 125 -0.63 -14.43 -3.94
C VAL A 125 0.79 -14.15 -4.45
N LEU A 126 1.58 -13.38 -3.73
CA LEU A 126 2.95 -13.09 -4.11
C LEU A 126 3.84 -14.34 -4.06
N CYS A 127 3.61 -15.24 -3.10
CA CYS A 127 4.23 -16.58 -3.09
C CYS A 127 3.77 -17.43 -4.30
N GLY A 128 2.50 -17.33 -4.69
CA GLY A 128 1.96 -17.97 -5.89
C GLY A 128 2.65 -17.52 -7.17
N LEU A 129 2.91 -16.20 -7.30
CA LEU A 129 3.73 -15.68 -8.38
C LEU A 129 5.15 -16.29 -8.34
N GLY A 130 5.75 -16.43 -7.16
CA GLY A 130 7.06 -17.08 -6.99
C GLY A 130 7.07 -18.52 -7.51
N LEU A 131 6.06 -19.32 -7.17
CA LEU A 131 5.90 -20.69 -7.68
C LEU A 131 5.73 -20.73 -9.19
N TYR A 132 4.89 -19.84 -9.74
CA TYR A 132 4.68 -19.72 -11.18
C TYR A 132 5.99 -19.39 -11.91
N LEU A 133 6.73 -18.39 -11.44
CA LEU A 133 8.00 -17.97 -12.05
C LEU A 133 9.06 -19.10 -11.99
N ASP A 134 9.07 -19.87 -10.93
CA ASP A 134 10.02 -20.97 -10.78
C ASP A 134 9.68 -22.18 -11.65
N SER A 135 8.39 -22.42 -11.89
CA SER A 135 7.91 -23.51 -12.76
C SER A 135 8.14 -23.25 -14.26
N ARG A 136 8.42 -22.00 -14.65
CA ARG A 136 8.60 -21.62 -16.06
C ARG A 136 9.91 -22.17 -16.62
N LYS A 137 9.81 -22.73 -17.82
CA LYS A 137 10.97 -23.18 -18.63
C LYS A 137 11.53 -22.08 -19.49
N ASP A 138 10.65 -21.16 -19.93
CA ASP A 138 11.06 -20.07 -20.80
C ASP A 138 11.77 -18.97 -19.99
N PRO A 139 12.90 -18.45 -20.49
CA PRO A 139 13.64 -17.39 -19.82
C PRO A 139 12.80 -16.09 -19.77
N LEU A 140 13.04 -15.30 -18.72
CA LEU A 140 12.42 -13.98 -18.57
C LEU A 140 13.26 -12.90 -19.26
N ALA A 141 12.59 -11.86 -19.81
CA ALA A 141 13.26 -10.71 -20.43
C ALA A 141 13.85 -9.73 -19.39
N GLN A 142 13.47 -9.87 -18.12
CA GLN A 142 13.84 -8.96 -17.03
C GLN A 142 13.85 -9.69 -15.69
N ASP A 143 14.62 -9.17 -14.72
CA ASP A 143 14.56 -9.66 -13.35
C ASP A 143 13.20 -9.31 -12.73
N VAL A 144 12.64 -10.24 -11.95
CA VAL A 144 11.35 -10.06 -11.25
C VAL A 144 11.60 -10.08 -9.74
N TYR A 145 11.28 -8.97 -9.09
CA TYR A 145 11.40 -8.79 -7.64
C TYR A 145 10.05 -8.97 -6.95
N LEU A 146 10.01 -9.79 -5.91
CA LEU A 146 8.84 -10.00 -5.05
C LEU A 146 9.14 -9.38 -3.69
N ILE A 147 8.49 -8.25 -3.39
CA ILE A 147 8.74 -7.46 -2.17
C ILE A 147 7.69 -7.80 -1.12
N PHE A 148 8.12 -8.39 -0.01
CA PHE A 148 7.28 -8.69 1.15
C PHE A 148 7.47 -7.60 2.20
N GLN A 149 6.49 -6.71 2.26
CA GLN A 149 6.55 -5.46 2.99
C GLN A 149 5.90 -5.58 4.37
N PRO A 150 6.50 -5.06 5.46
CA PRO A 150 5.89 -4.94 6.78
C PRO A 150 5.07 -3.65 6.88
N ALA A 151 4.35 -3.48 7.97
CA ALA A 151 3.88 -2.19 8.51
C ALA A 151 3.11 -1.29 7.51
N GLU A 152 2.26 -1.88 6.66
CA GLU A 152 1.36 -1.14 5.78
C GLU A 152 0.37 -0.32 6.60
N GLU A 153 -0.27 -0.93 7.61
CA GLU A 153 -1.36 -0.36 8.41
C GLU A 153 -1.00 0.91 9.19
N ILE A 154 0.30 1.21 9.31
CA ILE A 154 0.81 2.44 9.94
C ILE A 154 1.58 3.35 8.95
N GLY A 155 1.52 3.08 7.64
CA GLY A 155 2.11 3.88 6.57
C GLY A 155 3.64 3.93 6.55
N LYS A 156 4.34 2.94 7.14
CA LYS A 156 5.80 2.93 7.27
C LYS A 156 6.51 1.89 6.41
N GLY A 157 5.81 0.89 5.96
CA GLY A 157 6.41 -0.26 5.32
C GLY A 157 7.02 0.07 3.96
N ALA A 158 6.25 0.69 3.08
CA ALA A 158 6.74 1.08 1.76
C ALA A 158 7.86 2.13 1.85
N GLU A 159 7.78 3.08 2.79
CA GLU A 159 8.84 4.05 3.04
C GLU A 159 10.17 3.36 3.38
N LEU A 160 10.11 2.29 4.18
CA LEU A 160 11.28 1.46 4.55
C LEU A 160 11.83 0.67 3.35
N CYS A 161 10.95 0.12 2.50
CA CYS A 161 11.35 -0.77 1.40
C CYS A 161 11.73 -0.02 0.11
N ARG A 162 11.28 1.22 -0.09
CA ARG A 162 11.39 1.94 -1.39
C ARG A 162 12.82 2.17 -1.89
N SER A 163 13.84 2.14 -0.99
CA SER A 163 15.24 2.27 -1.43
C SER A 163 15.64 1.18 -2.43
N LEU A 164 15.04 -0.01 -2.34
CA LEU A 164 15.28 -1.12 -3.27
C LEU A 164 15.01 -0.74 -4.73
N ILE A 165 14.02 0.13 -4.97
CA ILE A 165 13.66 0.58 -6.32
C ILE A 165 14.88 1.19 -7.02
N LYS A 166 15.57 2.11 -6.34
CA LYS A 166 16.78 2.76 -6.87
C LYS A 166 17.98 1.82 -6.89
N GLU A 167 18.18 1.05 -5.81
CA GLU A 167 19.31 0.14 -5.66
C GLU A 167 19.34 -0.96 -6.74
N LYS A 168 18.17 -1.42 -7.16
CA LYS A 168 18.03 -2.47 -8.17
C LYS A 168 17.58 -1.96 -9.54
N HIS A 169 17.48 -0.64 -9.72
CA HIS A 169 17.03 0.01 -10.96
C HIS A 169 15.67 -0.53 -11.45
N ILE A 170 14.74 -0.79 -10.52
CA ILE A 170 13.42 -1.32 -10.84
C ILE A 170 12.66 -0.29 -11.67
N GLY A 171 12.27 -0.68 -12.89
CA GLY A 171 11.59 0.19 -13.84
C GLY A 171 10.10 0.29 -13.63
N GLU A 172 9.48 -0.78 -13.11
CA GLU A 172 8.04 -0.83 -12.86
C GLU A 172 7.72 -1.59 -11.59
N ILE A 173 6.64 -1.19 -10.89
CA ILE A 173 6.13 -1.88 -9.71
C ILE A 173 4.60 -2.02 -9.74
N TYR A 174 4.09 -3.16 -9.30
CA TYR A 174 2.66 -3.45 -9.20
C TYR A 174 2.30 -4.00 -7.82
N GLY A 175 1.10 -3.67 -7.37
CA GLY A 175 0.48 -4.20 -6.16
C GLY A 175 -1.03 -4.28 -6.35
N PHE A 176 -1.72 -5.03 -5.48
CA PHE A 176 -3.16 -5.08 -5.48
C PHE A 176 -3.73 -5.11 -4.06
N HIS A 177 -5.02 -4.78 -3.93
CA HIS A 177 -5.80 -5.01 -2.72
C HIS A 177 -7.13 -5.69 -3.06
N ASN A 178 -7.59 -6.57 -2.19
CA ASN A 178 -8.92 -7.14 -2.24
C ASN A 178 -9.99 -6.10 -1.81
N ILE A 179 -11.10 -6.02 -2.51
CA ILE A 179 -12.09 -4.94 -2.33
C ILE A 179 -13.49 -5.51 -2.10
N PRO A 180 -13.99 -5.55 -0.85
CA PRO A 180 -15.40 -5.86 -0.57
C PRO A 180 -16.37 -4.87 -1.23
N GLY A 181 -17.59 -5.35 -1.55
CA GLY A 181 -18.63 -4.53 -2.16
C GLY A 181 -18.45 -4.32 -3.66
N LYS A 182 -17.61 -5.15 -4.29
CA LYS A 182 -17.38 -5.17 -5.75
C LYS A 182 -17.57 -6.59 -6.29
N PRO A 183 -17.96 -6.74 -7.57
CA PRO A 183 -18.20 -8.06 -8.14
C PRO A 183 -17.00 -8.98 -7.98
N LEU A 184 -17.22 -10.23 -7.56
CA LEU A 184 -16.19 -11.21 -7.25
C LEU A 184 -15.22 -11.42 -8.43
N GLY A 185 -13.92 -11.36 -8.16
CA GLY A 185 -12.86 -11.61 -9.14
C GLY A 185 -12.75 -10.57 -10.26
N THR A 186 -13.47 -9.44 -10.14
CA THR A 186 -13.36 -8.32 -11.08
C THR A 186 -12.20 -7.42 -10.72
N VAL A 187 -11.35 -7.10 -11.69
CA VAL A 187 -10.23 -6.16 -11.52
C VAL A 187 -10.75 -4.72 -11.50
N LEU A 188 -10.30 -3.92 -10.56
CA LEU A 188 -10.67 -2.53 -10.39
C LEU A 188 -9.48 -1.65 -10.74
N VAL A 189 -9.66 -0.76 -11.71
CA VAL A 189 -8.59 0.11 -12.20
C VAL A 189 -8.96 1.58 -12.07
N LYS A 190 -7.94 2.42 -11.97
CA LYS A 190 -8.10 3.87 -12.00
C LYS A 190 -6.83 4.53 -12.49
N ASP A 191 -6.96 5.42 -13.47
CA ASP A 191 -5.89 6.33 -13.85
C ASP A 191 -5.72 7.44 -12.79
N GLY A 192 -4.47 7.80 -12.48
CA GLY A 192 -4.16 8.74 -11.41
C GLY A 192 -4.43 8.16 -10.02
N THR A 193 -4.97 8.93 -9.12
CA THR A 193 -5.12 8.52 -7.72
C THR A 193 -6.07 7.33 -7.55
N PHE A 194 -5.54 6.18 -7.12
CA PHE A 194 -6.32 4.99 -6.77
C PHE A 194 -6.78 5.05 -5.30
N ALA A 195 -5.89 5.39 -4.37
CA ALA A 195 -6.19 5.56 -2.94
C ALA A 195 -5.72 6.93 -2.44
N CYS A 196 -6.49 7.51 -1.50
CA CYS A 196 -6.27 8.85 -1.00
C CYS A 196 -4.97 9.00 -0.20
N ALA A 197 -4.34 10.17 -0.28
CA ALA A 197 -3.36 10.60 0.71
C ALA A 197 -4.00 10.76 2.10
N SER A 198 -3.27 10.47 3.17
CA SER A 198 -3.74 10.62 4.55
C SER A 198 -2.61 10.89 5.53
N THR A 199 -2.92 11.62 6.60
CA THR A 199 -2.09 11.69 7.81
C THR A 199 -2.93 12.03 9.02
N GLY A 200 -2.52 11.58 10.20
CA GLY A 200 -2.93 12.15 11.47
C GLY A 200 -2.19 13.47 11.71
N LEU A 201 -2.88 14.45 12.25
CA LEU A 201 -2.30 15.68 12.75
C LEU A 201 -2.57 15.79 14.25
N GLU A 202 -1.51 15.98 15.04
CA GLU A 202 -1.60 16.41 16.42
C GLU A 202 -1.10 17.86 16.52
N ILE A 203 -2.02 18.79 16.75
CA ILE A 203 -1.75 20.22 16.92
C ILE A 203 -1.79 20.51 18.42
N HIS A 204 -0.66 20.80 19.01
CA HIS A 204 -0.49 21.05 20.43
C HIS A 204 -0.20 22.53 20.67
N MET A 205 -0.95 23.17 21.57
CA MET A 205 -0.74 24.57 21.96
C MET A 205 -0.55 24.67 23.48
N THR A 206 0.51 25.35 23.88
CA THR A 206 0.85 25.59 25.29
C THR A 206 0.90 27.09 25.60
N GLY A 207 0.24 27.47 26.66
CA GLY A 207 0.22 28.83 27.20
C GLY A 207 0.71 28.88 28.65
N THR A 208 0.10 29.74 29.46
CA THR A 208 0.43 29.88 30.90
C THR A 208 -0.84 29.76 31.77
N PRO A 209 -0.76 29.00 32.88
CA PRO A 209 -1.92 28.86 33.78
C PRO A 209 -2.17 30.16 34.54
N SER A 210 -3.44 30.33 34.99
CA SER A 210 -3.81 31.40 35.93
C SER A 210 -4.92 30.91 36.85
N HIS A 211 -5.20 31.68 37.88
CA HIS A 211 -6.39 31.46 38.71
C HIS A 211 -7.64 31.66 37.86
N ALA A 212 -8.63 30.79 37.98
CA ALA A 212 -9.85 30.88 37.15
C ALA A 212 -10.66 32.18 37.31
N ALA A 213 -10.49 32.90 38.45
CA ALA A 213 -11.07 34.23 38.65
C ALA A 213 -10.32 35.37 37.94
N TYR A 214 -9.10 35.11 37.44
CA TYR A 214 -8.23 36.08 36.77
C TYR A 214 -7.69 35.46 35.47
N PRO A 215 -8.56 35.11 34.52
CA PRO A 215 -8.16 34.39 33.31
C PRO A 215 -7.21 35.22 32.41
N GLU A 216 -7.29 36.56 32.49
CA GLU A 216 -6.41 37.49 31.81
C GLU A 216 -4.94 37.45 32.24
N ALA A 217 -4.66 36.91 33.40
CA ALA A 217 -3.29 36.73 33.90
C ALA A 217 -2.59 35.50 33.27
N GLY A 218 -3.30 34.65 32.59
CA GLY A 218 -2.80 33.46 31.89
C GLY A 218 -2.94 33.54 30.37
N ARG A 219 -2.60 32.44 29.70
CA ARG A 219 -2.83 32.23 28.27
C ARG A 219 -3.47 30.87 28.06
N ASN A 220 -4.76 30.85 27.77
CA ASN A 220 -5.55 29.64 27.64
C ASN A 220 -5.64 29.23 26.16
N PRO A 221 -5.12 28.05 25.75
CA PRO A 221 -5.15 27.62 24.36
C PRO A 221 -6.54 27.17 23.87
N GLY A 222 -7.52 27.04 24.76
CA GLY A 222 -8.84 26.48 24.42
C GLY A 222 -9.57 27.25 23.35
N TYR A 223 -9.60 28.58 23.43
CA TYR A 223 -10.25 29.42 22.39
C TYR A 223 -9.53 29.35 21.06
N ALA A 224 -8.19 29.31 21.07
CA ALA A 224 -7.38 29.16 19.86
C ALA A 224 -7.64 27.82 19.18
N LEU A 225 -7.62 26.71 19.92
CA LEU A 225 -7.88 25.37 19.39
C LEU A 225 -9.31 25.21 18.86
N ALA A 226 -10.31 25.75 19.59
CA ALA A 226 -11.72 25.71 19.14
C ALA A 226 -11.92 26.54 17.86
N GLY A 227 -11.34 27.76 17.80
CA GLY A 227 -11.38 28.62 16.64
C GLY A 227 -10.65 28.02 15.44
N LEU A 228 -9.49 27.38 15.68
CA LEU A 228 -8.74 26.68 14.64
C LEU A 228 -9.54 25.52 14.03
N LEU A 229 -10.18 24.70 14.85
CA LEU A 229 -11.02 23.58 14.37
C LEU A 229 -12.11 24.09 13.40
N LEU A 230 -12.82 25.17 13.76
CA LEU A 230 -13.86 25.74 12.91
C LEU A 230 -13.29 26.35 11.61
N GLN A 231 -12.11 26.97 11.67
CA GLN A 231 -11.43 27.48 10.47
C GLN A 231 -10.96 26.36 9.55
N ILE A 232 -10.48 25.24 10.09
CA ILE A 232 -10.12 24.06 9.29
C ILE A 232 -11.36 23.44 8.64
N GLU A 233 -12.51 23.43 9.31
CA GLU A 233 -13.77 22.96 8.72
C GLU A 233 -14.18 23.83 7.53
N GLU A 234 -14.07 25.16 7.66
CA GLU A 234 -14.35 26.07 6.54
C GLU A 234 -13.34 25.94 5.41
N LEU A 235 -12.05 25.83 5.72
CA LEU A 235 -11.01 25.55 4.73
C LEU A 235 -11.29 24.23 3.97
N THR A 236 -11.77 23.20 4.65
CA THR A 236 -12.16 21.93 4.03
C THR A 236 -13.26 22.14 2.97
N LYS A 237 -14.26 22.94 3.26
CA LYS A 237 -15.34 23.28 2.30
C LYS A 237 -14.78 24.03 1.08
N GLN A 238 -13.94 25.04 1.31
CA GLN A 238 -13.31 25.82 0.24
C GLN A 238 -12.44 24.96 -0.68
N PHE A 239 -11.66 24.03 -0.11
CA PHE A 239 -10.84 23.12 -0.91
C PHE A 239 -11.68 22.17 -1.75
N ASN A 240 -12.76 21.61 -1.20
CA ASN A 240 -13.68 20.74 -1.95
C ASN A 240 -14.37 21.48 -3.11
N GLU A 241 -14.63 22.77 -2.98
CA GLU A 241 -15.24 23.59 -4.04
C GLU A 241 -14.25 24.02 -5.12
N THR A 242 -12.98 24.21 -4.79
CA THR A 242 -12.03 24.92 -5.68
C THR A 242 -10.81 24.10 -6.11
N LYS A 243 -10.41 23.10 -5.33
CA LYS A 243 -9.14 22.36 -5.51
C LYS A 243 -9.33 20.86 -5.75
N GLY A 244 -10.36 20.27 -5.17
CA GLY A 244 -10.63 18.85 -5.24
C GLY A 244 -10.91 18.24 -3.87
N PHE A 245 -11.11 16.93 -3.84
CA PHE A 245 -11.52 16.21 -2.64
C PHE A 245 -10.49 16.33 -1.52
N VAL A 246 -10.93 16.88 -0.40
CA VAL A 246 -10.26 16.82 0.91
C VAL A 246 -11.28 16.47 2.00
N ARG A 247 -10.80 15.86 3.07
CA ARG A 247 -11.60 15.57 4.25
C ARG A 247 -10.79 15.78 5.52
N MET A 248 -11.41 16.38 6.51
CA MET A 248 -10.93 16.44 7.88
C MET A 248 -11.89 15.67 8.77
N THR A 249 -11.36 14.86 9.68
CA THR A 249 -12.11 14.18 10.72
C THR A 249 -11.51 14.51 12.07
N LEU A 250 -12.33 15.05 12.98
CA LEU A 250 -11.91 15.27 14.36
C LEU A 250 -11.79 13.92 15.09
N ILE A 251 -10.59 13.60 15.57
CA ILE A 251 -10.29 12.37 16.30
C ILE A 251 -10.35 12.61 17.80
N GLY A 252 -9.91 13.77 18.25
CA GLY A 252 -9.97 14.12 19.66
C GLY A 252 -9.53 15.53 19.94
N MET A 253 -9.99 16.06 21.08
CA MET A 253 -9.58 17.34 21.63
C MET A 253 -9.42 17.20 23.12
N LYS A 254 -8.32 17.72 23.67
CA LYS A 254 -8.10 17.75 25.12
C LYS A 254 -7.63 19.14 25.52
N LEU A 255 -8.15 19.62 26.66
CA LEU A 255 -7.80 20.92 27.20
C LEU A 255 -7.72 20.84 28.73
N GLY A 256 -6.61 21.30 29.29
CA GLY A 256 -6.43 21.45 30.74
C GLY A 256 -6.69 20.19 31.55
N SER A 257 -7.21 20.38 32.75
CA SER A 257 -7.50 19.35 33.75
C SER A 257 -8.90 19.51 34.36
N GLU A 258 -9.27 18.62 35.26
CA GLU A 258 -10.54 18.70 36.00
C GLU A 258 -10.54 19.72 37.17
N ASN A 259 -9.48 20.54 37.30
CA ASN A 259 -9.36 21.54 38.37
C ASN A 259 -10.07 22.84 37.98
N TYR A 260 -11.26 23.08 38.51
CA TYR A 260 -12.06 24.28 38.22
C TYR A 260 -11.45 25.59 38.73
N GLY A 261 -10.46 25.55 39.63
CA GLY A 261 -9.77 26.74 40.14
C GLY A 261 -8.64 27.28 39.30
N VAL A 262 -8.25 26.54 38.21
CA VAL A 262 -7.10 26.87 37.36
C VAL A 262 -7.53 26.93 35.91
N ALA A 263 -7.23 28.05 35.23
CA ALA A 263 -7.43 28.19 33.80
C ALA A 263 -6.46 27.27 33.05
N ALA A 264 -6.95 26.61 32.00
CA ALA A 264 -6.15 25.71 31.21
C ALA A 264 -4.97 26.43 30.53
N SER A 265 -3.82 25.77 30.50
CA SER A 265 -2.62 26.27 29.82
C SER A 265 -2.04 25.31 28.81
N ASP A 266 -2.66 24.15 28.63
CA ASP A 266 -2.20 23.08 27.74
C ASP A 266 -3.40 22.43 27.05
N GLY A 267 -3.27 22.19 25.76
CA GLY A 267 -4.29 21.49 24.99
C GLY A 267 -3.82 21.04 23.61
N TYR A 268 -4.52 20.05 23.08
CA TYR A 268 -4.25 19.56 21.75
C TYR A 268 -5.52 19.22 20.97
N LEU A 269 -5.39 19.29 19.65
CA LEU A 269 -6.39 18.91 18.65
C LEU A 269 -5.79 17.79 17.79
N ARG A 270 -6.48 16.66 17.69
CA ARG A 270 -6.12 15.52 16.84
C ARG A 270 -7.10 15.40 15.69
N LEU A 271 -6.56 15.38 14.49
CA LEU A 271 -7.32 15.27 13.25
C LEU A 271 -6.75 14.14 12.40
N THR A 272 -7.60 13.48 11.61
CA THR A 272 -7.17 12.79 10.40
C THR A 272 -7.56 13.64 9.21
N VAL A 273 -6.60 13.89 8.32
CA VAL A 273 -6.81 14.63 7.08
C VAL A 273 -6.53 13.74 5.88
N ARG A 274 -7.35 13.86 4.82
CA ARG A 274 -7.27 13.05 3.60
C ARG A 274 -7.45 13.92 2.37
N SER A 275 -6.88 13.48 1.23
CA SER A 275 -7.09 14.13 -0.05
C SER A 275 -7.04 13.12 -1.20
N GLY A 276 -7.79 13.40 -2.26
CA GLY A 276 -7.81 12.64 -3.51
C GLY A 276 -6.59 12.86 -4.42
N GLY A 277 -5.51 13.49 -3.94
CA GLY A 277 -4.27 13.67 -4.70
C GLY A 277 -3.20 14.36 -3.87
N GLU A 278 -1.94 14.04 -4.14
CA GLU A 278 -0.77 14.45 -3.35
C GLU A 278 -0.56 15.97 -3.35
N GLN A 279 -0.73 16.63 -4.50
CA GLN A 279 -0.53 18.07 -4.58
C GLN A 279 -1.57 18.83 -3.74
N VAL A 280 -2.85 18.50 -3.89
CA VAL A 280 -3.94 19.10 -3.12
C VAL A 280 -3.75 18.85 -1.63
N PHE A 281 -3.27 17.64 -1.28
CA PHE A 281 -2.98 17.28 0.11
C PHE A 281 -1.89 18.15 0.73
N ARG A 282 -0.77 18.35 0.02
CA ARG A 282 0.33 19.25 0.48
C ARG A 282 -0.13 20.69 0.66
N GLU A 283 -0.90 21.22 -0.30
CA GLU A 283 -1.48 22.57 -0.21
C GLU A 283 -2.40 22.66 1.01
N TYR A 284 -3.26 21.66 1.23
CA TYR A 284 -4.20 21.64 2.34
C TYR A 284 -3.49 21.59 3.70
N LEU A 285 -2.47 20.73 3.85
CA LEU A 285 -1.64 20.68 5.06
C LEU A 285 -0.90 22.00 5.33
N ALA A 286 -0.38 22.63 4.29
CA ALA A 286 0.30 23.91 4.40
C ALA A 286 -0.65 25.02 4.93
N GLU A 287 -1.87 25.08 4.42
CA GLU A 287 -2.85 26.07 4.91
C GLU A 287 -3.31 25.76 6.35
N ILE A 288 -3.49 24.48 6.73
CA ILE A 288 -3.78 24.10 8.14
C ILE A 288 -2.67 24.57 9.06
N ARG A 289 -1.39 24.34 8.70
CA ARG A 289 -0.23 24.80 9.48
C ARG A 289 -0.21 26.31 9.64
N LYS A 290 -0.42 27.04 8.57
CA LYS A 290 -0.48 28.48 8.57
C LYS A 290 -1.60 29.02 9.46
N LEU A 291 -2.80 28.42 9.42
CA LEU A 291 -3.89 28.79 10.33
C LEU A 291 -3.49 28.57 11.79
N ALA A 292 -2.87 27.43 12.11
CA ALA A 292 -2.42 27.13 13.45
C ALA A 292 -1.34 28.11 13.95
N GLU A 293 -0.38 28.47 13.10
CA GLU A 293 0.67 29.46 13.38
C GLU A 293 0.07 30.84 13.66
N VAL A 294 -0.86 31.31 12.82
CA VAL A 294 -1.54 32.59 13.01
C VAL A 294 -2.32 32.62 14.31
N MET A 295 -3.04 31.53 14.64
CA MET A 295 -3.79 31.47 15.89
C MET A 295 -2.88 31.44 17.12
N ALA A 296 -1.81 30.65 17.08
CA ALA A 296 -0.86 30.56 18.16
C ALA A 296 -0.14 31.92 18.39
N GLN A 297 0.28 32.58 17.33
CA GLN A 297 0.93 33.91 17.40
C GLN A 297 -0.01 34.96 18.00
N LYS A 298 -1.26 35.01 17.54
CA LYS A 298 -2.27 35.95 18.02
C LYS A 298 -2.49 35.84 19.53
N GLU A 299 -2.55 34.64 20.05
CA GLU A 299 -2.81 34.35 21.47
C GLU A 299 -1.52 34.17 22.29
N ALA A 300 -0.35 34.42 21.67
CA ALA A 300 0.99 34.26 22.26
C ALA A 300 1.18 32.88 22.91
N LEU A 301 0.81 31.82 22.18
CA LEU A 301 0.94 30.43 22.59
C LEU A 301 2.15 29.78 21.91
N GLU A 302 2.74 28.77 22.56
CA GLU A 302 3.70 27.86 21.93
C GLU A 302 2.92 26.85 21.07
N LEU A 303 3.45 26.54 19.88
CA LEU A 303 2.83 25.64 18.92
C LEU A 303 3.75 24.47 18.58
N SER A 304 3.23 23.26 18.61
CA SER A 304 3.86 22.07 18.04
C SER A 304 2.86 21.33 17.16
N ILE A 305 3.29 20.93 15.95
CA ILE A 305 2.47 20.15 15.02
C ILE A 305 3.23 18.90 14.63
N LYS A 306 2.61 17.74 14.85
CA LYS A 306 3.17 16.43 14.47
C LYS A 306 2.27 15.78 13.41
N GLU A 307 2.91 15.24 12.37
CA GLU A 307 2.27 14.30 11.45
C GLU A 307 2.49 12.87 11.97
N ILE A 308 1.45 12.06 11.85
CA ILE A 308 1.41 10.67 12.36
C ILE A 308 0.83 9.80 11.24
N GLU A 309 1.47 8.66 10.96
CA GLU A 309 1.00 7.71 9.96
C GLU A 309 0.74 8.37 8.60
N ARG A 310 1.82 8.81 7.96
CA ARG A 310 1.76 9.47 6.65
C ARG A 310 1.63 8.45 5.53
N PHE A 311 0.53 8.54 4.77
CA PHE A 311 0.30 7.82 3.53
C PHE A 311 0.29 8.82 2.37
N PRO A 312 1.18 8.72 1.39
CA PRO A 312 1.04 9.50 0.16
C PRO A 312 -0.17 9.01 -0.65
N SER A 313 -0.65 9.79 -1.59
CA SER A 313 -1.63 9.27 -2.54
C SER A 313 -1.01 8.17 -3.41
N THR A 314 -1.82 7.14 -3.69
CA THR A 314 -1.44 6.07 -4.61
C THR A 314 -1.76 6.52 -6.04
N ASP A 315 -0.84 7.28 -6.64
CA ASP A 315 -1.03 7.91 -7.95
C ASP A 315 -0.51 7.00 -9.06
N ASN A 316 -1.41 6.22 -9.64
CA ASN A 316 -1.12 5.29 -10.73
C ASN A 316 -0.66 6.01 -11.99
N HIS A 317 0.34 5.44 -12.65
CA HIS A 317 0.79 5.87 -13.95
C HIS A 317 -0.09 5.28 -15.06
N ALA A 318 -0.58 6.13 -15.96
CA ALA A 318 -1.56 5.74 -16.98
C ALA A 318 -1.09 4.58 -17.88
N GLU A 319 0.19 4.56 -18.27
CA GLU A 319 0.77 3.47 -19.07
C GLU A 319 0.67 2.12 -18.33
N GLN A 320 0.98 2.08 -17.02
CA GLN A 320 0.91 0.86 -16.22
C GLN A 320 -0.52 0.42 -15.96
N VAL A 321 -1.47 1.34 -15.83
CA VAL A 321 -2.90 1.01 -15.77
C VAL A 321 -3.38 0.40 -17.10
N GLN A 322 -2.90 0.88 -18.25
CA GLN A 322 -3.18 0.26 -19.54
C GLN A 322 -2.66 -1.18 -19.62
N LYS A 323 -1.46 -1.47 -19.06
CA LYS A 323 -0.94 -2.83 -18.98
C LYS A 323 -1.85 -3.74 -18.13
N ILE A 324 -2.38 -3.23 -17.01
CA ILE A 324 -3.36 -3.97 -16.18
C ILE A 324 -4.64 -4.27 -16.99
N ARG A 325 -5.19 -3.28 -17.72
CA ARG A 325 -6.38 -3.50 -18.58
C ARG A 325 -6.11 -4.54 -19.65
N ALA A 326 -5.00 -4.42 -20.35
CA ALA A 326 -4.61 -5.37 -21.39
C ALA A 326 -4.40 -6.79 -20.83
N CYS A 327 -3.75 -6.91 -19.67
CA CYS A 327 -3.58 -8.17 -18.96
C CYS A 327 -4.92 -8.79 -18.57
N ALA A 328 -5.84 -8.03 -17.98
CA ALA A 328 -7.18 -8.51 -17.63
C ALA A 328 -7.94 -8.99 -18.88
N ALA A 329 -7.91 -8.21 -19.97
CA ALA A 329 -8.58 -8.55 -21.22
C ALA A 329 -8.02 -9.83 -21.85
N SER A 330 -6.69 -10.00 -21.91
CA SER A 330 -6.06 -11.19 -22.51
C SER A 330 -6.38 -12.48 -21.75
N HIS A 331 -6.61 -12.39 -20.43
CA HIS A 331 -7.01 -13.52 -19.59
C HIS A 331 -8.53 -13.62 -19.38
N GLN A 332 -9.34 -12.84 -20.11
CA GLN A 332 -10.80 -12.81 -19.99
C GLN A 332 -11.29 -12.53 -18.55
N ILE A 333 -10.50 -11.78 -17.78
CA ILE A 333 -10.86 -11.30 -16.45
C ILE A 333 -11.66 -10.00 -16.62
N PRO A 334 -12.87 -9.89 -16.06
CA PRO A 334 -13.64 -8.66 -16.13
C PRO A 334 -12.92 -7.54 -15.37
N TYR A 335 -12.98 -6.31 -15.89
CA TYR A 335 -12.48 -5.15 -15.17
C TYR A 335 -13.47 -3.97 -15.23
N ILE A 336 -13.42 -3.10 -14.25
CA ILE A 336 -14.22 -1.88 -14.16
C ILE A 336 -13.33 -0.68 -13.77
N GLU A 337 -13.68 0.49 -14.32
CA GLU A 337 -13.08 1.76 -13.96
C GLU A 337 -13.69 2.29 -12.66
N LEU A 338 -12.86 2.69 -11.70
CA LEU A 338 -13.34 3.40 -10.53
C LEU A 338 -13.58 4.87 -10.88
N PRO A 339 -14.80 5.40 -10.66
CA PRO A 339 -15.08 6.81 -10.93
C PRO A 339 -14.33 7.75 -9.99
N GLU A 340 -14.16 7.35 -8.73
CA GLU A 340 -13.52 8.13 -7.67
C GLU A 340 -12.39 7.31 -7.02
N PRO A 341 -11.39 7.96 -6.42
CA PRO A 341 -10.39 7.28 -5.60
C PRO A 341 -11.04 6.54 -4.43
N MET A 342 -10.42 5.45 -4.01
CA MET A 342 -10.73 4.83 -2.73
C MET A 342 -10.44 5.82 -1.61
N ARG A 343 -11.38 5.93 -0.65
CA ARG A 343 -11.28 6.92 0.45
C ARG A 343 -10.30 6.52 1.54
N TRP A 344 -9.98 5.22 1.62
CA TRP A 344 -8.90 4.72 2.46
C TRP A 344 -7.53 5.04 1.82
N SER A 345 -6.47 4.80 2.54
CA SER A 345 -5.11 5.10 2.12
C SER A 345 -4.27 3.83 2.07
N GLU A 346 -3.25 3.84 1.24
CA GLU A 346 -2.34 2.75 0.97
C GLU A 346 -0.93 3.31 0.88
N ASP A 347 0.04 2.71 1.54
CA ASP A 347 1.40 3.23 1.57
C ASP A 347 2.20 2.94 0.29
N PHE A 348 1.65 2.12 -0.63
CA PHE A 348 2.21 1.83 -1.95
C PHE A 348 2.57 3.09 -2.76
N GLY A 349 1.91 4.20 -2.49
CA GLY A 349 2.21 5.50 -3.08
C GLY A 349 3.67 5.94 -2.91
N TRP A 350 4.40 5.46 -1.90
CA TRP A 350 5.83 5.71 -1.74
C TRP A 350 6.67 5.11 -2.87
N TYR A 351 6.32 3.94 -3.38
CA TYR A 351 7.01 3.32 -4.52
C TYR A 351 6.73 4.09 -5.81
N LEU A 352 5.48 4.56 -6.00
CA LEU A 352 5.09 5.31 -7.19
C LEU A 352 5.78 6.68 -7.32
N GLN A 353 6.36 7.20 -6.24
CA GLN A 353 7.24 8.38 -6.25
C GLN A 353 8.66 8.05 -6.72
N GLU A 354 9.06 6.79 -6.72
CA GLU A 354 10.42 6.33 -7.05
C GLU A 354 10.53 5.72 -8.45
N THR A 355 9.45 5.10 -8.95
CA THR A 355 9.39 4.45 -10.26
C THR A 355 7.98 4.46 -10.81
N LYS A 356 7.83 4.10 -12.09
CA LYS A 356 6.52 3.88 -12.70
C LYS A 356 5.83 2.66 -12.06
N GLY A 357 4.50 2.69 -11.98
CA GLY A 357 3.76 1.57 -11.42
C GLY A 357 2.28 1.83 -11.36
N ALA A 358 1.53 0.83 -10.95
CA ALA A 358 0.12 0.94 -10.68
C ALA A 358 -0.34 -0.04 -9.60
N PHE A 359 -1.32 0.40 -8.85
CA PHE A 359 -2.04 -0.39 -7.86
C PHE A 359 -3.47 -0.63 -8.37
N PHE A 360 -3.99 -1.83 -8.19
CA PHE A 360 -5.32 -2.19 -8.63
C PHE A 360 -6.11 -2.93 -7.55
N GLY A 361 -7.42 -3.00 -7.71
CA GLY A 361 -8.27 -3.77 -6.81
C GLY A 361 -8.69 -5.09 -7.43
N ILE A 362 -9.11 -6.05 -6.58
CA ILE A 362 -9.85 -7.24 -7.00
C ILE A 362 -11.07 -7.37 -6.11
N GLY A 363 -12.26 -7.47 -6.71
CA GLY A 363 -13.52 -7.55 -5.97
C GLY A 363 -13.67 -8.85 -5.20
N ASP A 364 -14.08 -8.74 -3.92
CA ASP A 364 -14.35 -9.86 -3.01
C ASP A 364 -15.76 -10.42 -3.13
N GLY A 365 -16.66 -9.68 -3.78
CA GLY A 365 -18.11 -9.92 -3.85
C GLY A 365 -18.90 -8.71 -3.40
N GLU A 366 -20.09 -8.50 -3.99
CA GLU A 366 -20.92 -7.32 -3.72
C GLU A 366 -21.42 -7.26 -2.26
N ASP A 367 -21.75 -8.42 -1.69
CA ASP A 367 -22.24 -8.56 -0.32
C ASP A 367 -21.16 -9.05 0.67
N TYR A 368 -19.86 -8.95 0.30
CA TYR A 368 -18.78 -9.45 1.14
C TYR A 368 -18.60 -8.59 2.40
N VAL A 369 -18.12 -9.24 3.47
CA VAL A 369 -17.84 -8.59 4.76
C VAL A 369 -16.78 -7.50 4.58
N GLN A 370 -17.01 -6.33 5.19
CA GLN A 370 -16.12 -5.17 5.06
C GLN A 370 -14.78 -5.39 5.78
N LEU A 371 -13.72 -4.80 5.21
CA LEU A 371 -12.39 -4.75 5.81
C LEU A 371 -12.43 -4.17 7.23
N HIS A 372 -11.44 -4.50 8.05
CA HIS A 372 -11.27 -4.05 9.43
C HIS A 372 -12.43 -4.46 10.36
N THR A 373 -13.16 -5.52 10.00
CA THR A 373 -14.17 -6.16 10.87
C THR A 373 -13.68 -7.53 11.33
N GLU A 374 -14.03 -7.94 12.56
CA GLU A 374 -13.55 -9.20 13.17
C GLU A 374 -14.01 -10.48 12.43
N HIS A 375 -14.94 -10.34 11.47
CA HIS A 375 -15.48 -11.44 10.68
C HIS A 375 -14.92 -11.46 9.25
N PHE A 376 -13.99 -10.55 8.94
CA PHE A 376 -13.39 -10.52 7.64
C PHE A 376 -12.35 -11.65 7.53
N GLU A 377 -12.39 -12.36 6.42
CA GLU A 377 -11.35 -13.27 5.93
C GLU A 377 -11.08 -12.98 4.46
N PHE A 378 -9.85 -13.11 4.01
CA PHE A 378 -9.53 -12.98 2.59
C PHE A 378 -10.23 -14.10 1.80
N PRO A 379 -10.97 -13.79 0.71
CA PRO A 379 -11.69 -14.80 -0.05
C PRO A 379 -10.72 -15.62 -0.93
N ASP A 380 -10.54 -16.89 -0.60
CA ASP A 380 -9.68 -17.82 -1.37
C ASP A 380 -10.07 -17.89 -2.85
N SER A 381 -11.31 -17.56 -3.19
CA SER A 381 -11.86 -17.56 -4.57
C SER A 381 -11.22 -16.54 -5.50
N ILE A 382 -10.53 -15.50 -4.99
CA ILE A 382 -9.83 -14.51 -5.83
C ILE A 382 -8.34 -14.80 -5.99
N LEU A 383 -7.80 -15.83 -5.31
CA LEU A 383 -6.37 -16.19 -5.38
C LEU A 383 -5.92 -16.43 -6.84
N GLU A 384 -6.69 -17.22 -7.60
CA GLU A 384 -6.35 -17.51 -9.00
C GLU A 384 -6.33 -16.25 -9.86
N THR A 385 -7.33 -15.37 -9.73
CA THR A 385 -7.39 -14.09 -10.44
C THR A 385 -6.15 -13.23 -10.11
N ALA A 386 -5.80 -13.11 -8.83
CA ALA A 386 -4.69 -12.27 -8.39
C ALA A 386 -3.33 -12.79 -8.89
N VAL A 387 -3.07 -14.09 -8.78
CA VAL A 387 -1.85 -14.70 -9.32
C VAL A 387 -1.79 -14.57 -10.84
N THR A 388 -2.92 -14.78 -11.55
CA THR A 388 -3.01 -14.61 -13.02
C THR A 388 -2.66 -13.18 -13.43
N MET A 389 -3.17 -12.18 -12.74
CA MET A 389 -2.86 -10.78 -13.02
C MET A 389 -1.37 -10.48 -12.82
N PHE A 390 -0.77 -10.91 -11.73
CA PHE A 390 0.66 -10.71 -11.49
C PHE A 390 1.53 -11.47 -12.52
N ALA A 391 1.18 -12.73 -12.81
CA ALA A 391 1.88 -13.54 -13.80
C ALA A 391 1.80 -12.94 -15.21
N GLY A 392 0.61 -12.47 -15.62
CA GLY A 392 0.40 -11.83 -16.93
C GLY A 392 1.14 -10.50 -17.08
N LEU A 393 1.31 -9.73 -16.00
CA LEU A 393 2.10 -8.50 -15.99
C LEU A 393 3.62 -8.75 -16.06
N CYS A 394 4.10 -9.94 -15.68
CA CYS A 394 5.51 -10.33 -15.82
C CYS A 394 5.89 -10.69 -17.26
N VAL A 395 4.92 -11.18 -18.04
CA VAL A 395 5.16 -11.69 -19.38
C VAL A 395 4.59 -10.67 -20.37
N ASP A 396 5.42 -10.17 -21.29
CA ASP A 396 4.92 -9.29 -22.35
C ASP A 396 3.76 -9.99 -23.08
N ILE A 397 2.60 -9.33 -23.09
CA ILE A 397 1.54 -9.68 -24.01
C ILE A 397 2.11 -9.43 -25.41
N LYS A 398 2.33 -10.48 -26.20
CA LYS A 398 2.81 -10.33 -27.58
C LYS A 398 1.83 -9.41 -28.30
N GLU A 399 2.32 -8.27 -28.77
CA GLU A 399 1.56 -7.41 -29.67
C GLU A 399 1.17 -8.25 -30.90
N GLY A 400 -0.06 -8.66 -30.99
CA GLY A 400 -0.59 -9.40 -32.14
C GLY A 400 -1.69 -10.43 -31.88
N GLU A 401 -2.07 -10.68 -30.64
CA GLU A 401 -3.19 -11.60 -30.30
C GLU A 401 -4.40 -10.85 -29.71
N CYS A 402 -4.74 -9.68 -30.24
CA CYS A 402 -6.02 -9.00 -29.99
C CYS A 402 -6.99 -9.19 -31.15
#